data_5e0a20454754eba5b47b8e9748e18e3f
#
_entry.id   5e0a20454754eba5b47b8e9748e18e3f
#
_cell.length_a   1.000
_cell.length_b   1.000
_cell.length_c   1.000
_cell.angle_alpha   90.00
_cell.angle_beta   90.00
_cell.angle_gamma   90.00
#
_symmetry.space_group_name_H-M   'P 1'
#
loop_
_entity.id
_entity.type
_entity.pdbx_description
1 polymer ?
#
loop_
_entity_poly.entity_id
_entity_poly.type
_entity_poly.pdbx_seq_one_letter_code
_entity_poly.pdbx_strand_id
1 'polypeptide(L)' 'MNEKDKKEFAEVMFRQERNNLLFLSDWTQMPDCQLTDDKKTEWKTYRQALRDLPAKTTPSINERENLTNVTWPTKPK' A
#
# COMPACT_ATOMS: atom_id res chain seq x y z
N MET A 1 23.20 2.97 10.46
CA MET A 1 21.90 2.58 11.02
C MET A 1 21.99 1.12 11.46
N ASN A 2 21.61 0.81 12.71
CA ASN A 2 21.65 -0.57 13.20
C ASN A 2 20.41 -1.34 12.74
N GLU A 3 20.38 -2.66 13.00
CA GLU A 3 19.28 -3.51 12.53
C GLU A 3 17.92 -3.09 13.06
N LYS A 4 17.86 -2.66 14.31
CA LYS A 4 16.60 -2.19 14.91
C LYS A 4 16.11 -0.93 14.21
N ASP A 5 17.00 0.03 13.98
CA ASP A 5 16.65 1.29 13.33
C ASP A 5 16.24 1.06 11.88
N LYS A 6 16.92 0.14 11.17
CA LYS A 6 16.56 -0.21 9.80
C LYS A 6 15.15 -0.80 9.74
N LYS A 7 14.82 -1.65 10.70
CA LYS A 7 13.49 -2.26 10.75
C LYS A 7 12.41 -1.22 11.00
N GLU A 8 12.64 -0.31 11.93
CA GLU A 8 11.69 0.77 12.24
C GLU A 8 11.52 1.70 11.05
N PHE A 9 12.62 2.04 10.39
CA PHE A 9 12.60 2.90 9.20
C PHE A 9 11.80 2.24 8.07
N ALA A 10 12.03 0.95 7.84
CA ALA A 10 11.31 0.19 6.82
C ALA A 10 9.80 0.19 7.11
N GLU A 11 9.40 0.01 8.37
CA GLU A 11 7.99 0.04 8.76
C GLU A 11 7.36 1.41 8.47
N VAL A 12 8.06 2.49 8.80
CA VAL A 12 7.57 3.85 8.55
C VAL A 12 7.39 4.09 7.06
N MET A 13 8.40 3.76 6.25
CA MET A 13 8.34 3.93 4.80
C MET A 13 7.20 3.11 4.19
N PHE A 14 7.06 1.87 4.65
CA PHE A 14 6.02 0.96 4.16
C PHE A 14 4.62 1.53 4.43
N ARG A 15 4.38 1.98 5.66
CA ARG A 15 3.07 2.51 6.04
C ARG A 15 2.76 3.83 5.34
N GLN A 16 3.76 4.68 5.15
CA GLN A 16 3.59 5.92 4.42
C GLN A 16 3.18 5.66 2.97
N GLU A 17 3.87 4.73 2.30
CA GLU A 17 3.54 4.40 0.90
C GLU A 17 2.15 3.77 0.81
N ARG A 18 1.84 2.83 1.71
CA ARG A 18 0.50 2.23 1.74
C ARG A 18 -0.58 3.29 1.93
N ASN A 19 -0.38 4.18 2.90
CA ASN A 19 -1.35 5.24 3.17
C ASN A 19 -1.50 6.19 1.99
N ASN A 20 -0.40 6.47 1.29
CA ASN A 20 -0.43 7.29 0.09
C ASN A 20 -1.25 6.61 -1.02
N LEU A 21 -1.06 5.31 -1.22
CA LEU A 21 -1.82 4.56 -2.22
C LEU A 21 -3.31 4.54 -1.87
N LEU A 22 -3.66 4.41 -0.59
CA LEU A 22 -5.05 4.49 -0.15
C LEU A 22 -5.62 5.89 -0.41
N PHE A 23 -4.86 6.93 -0.09
CA PHE A 23 -5.28 8.31 -0.33
C PHE A 23 -5.53 8.56 -1.81
N LEU A 24 -4.61 8.12 -2.68
CA LEU A 24 -4.72 8.33 -4.12
C LEU A 24 -5.91 7.60 -4.73
N SER A 25 -6.44 6.59 -4.05
CA SER A 25 -7.58 5.83 -4.54
C SER A 25 -8.90 6.17 -3.81
N ASP A 26 -8.89 7.14 -2.89
CA ASP A 26 -10.10 7.50 -2.14
C ASP A 26 -11.25 7.95 -3.04
N TRP A 27 -10.94 8.60 -4.17
CA TRP A 27 -11.97 9.06 -5.11
C TRP A 27 -12.85 7.92 -5.63
N THR A 28 -12.32 6.69 -5.66
CA THR A 28 -13.08 5.54 -6.15
C THR A 28 -14.21 5.14 -5.21
N GLN A 29 -14.18 5.64 -3.97
CA GLN A 29 -15.19 5.34 -2.95
C GLN A 29 -16.21 6.45 -2.78
N MET A 30 -16.08 7.53 -3.53
CA MET A 30 -17.02 8.64 -3.49
C MET A 30 -18.32 8.28 -4.17
N PRO A 31 -19.49 8.74 -3.66
CA PRO A 31 -20.78 8.41 -4.27
C PRO A 31 -20.94 8.86 -5.72
N ASP A 32 -20.24 9.93 -6.11
CA ASP A 32 -20.35 10.51 -7.45
C ASP A 32 -19.23 10.09 -8.40
N CYS A 33 -18.42 9.09 -8.02
CA CYS A 33 -17.39 8.59 -8.94
C CYS A 33 -18.07 7.87 -10.12
N GLN A 34 -17.47 8.00 -11.31
CA GLN A 34 -18.10 7.53 -12.54
C GLN A 34 -17.56 6.18 -13.01
N LEU A 35 -17.23 5.32 -12.06
CA LEU A 35 -16.78 3.97 -12.35
C LEU A 35 -17.97 3.04 -12.50
N THR A 36 -17.83 2.02 -13.35
CA THR A 36 -18.80 0.93 -13.42
C THR A 36 -18.79 0.16 -12.11
N ASP A 37 -19.84 -0.62 -11.85
CA ASP A 37 -19.91 -1.44 -10.64
C ASP A 37 -18.76 -2.46 -10.59
N ASP A 38 -18.38 -3.03 -11.74
CA ASP A 38 -17.26 -3.96 -11.79
C ASP A 38 -15.95 -3.27 -11.42
N LYS A 39 -15.72 -2.06 -11.92
CA LYS A 39 -14.54 -1.28 -11.58
C LYS A 39 -14.52 -0.88 -10.10
N LYS A 40 -15.66 -0.49 -9.56
CA LYS A 40 -15.78 -0.19 -8.13
C LYS A 40 -15.39 -1.38 -7.28
N THR A 41 -15.81 -2.58 -7.69
CA THR A 41 -15.46 -3.82 -6.98
C THR A 41 -13.95 -4.09 -7.06
N GLU A 42 -13.35 -3.92 -8.24
CA GLU A 42 -11.90 -4.08 -8.41
C GLU A 42 -11.13 -3.14 -7.49
N TRP A 43 -11.54 -1.87 -7.40
CA TRP A 43 -10.90 -0.90 -6.53
C TRP A 43 -11.07 -1.22 -5.06
N LYS A 44 -12.26 -1.72 -4.66
CA LYS A 44 -12.47 -2.16 -3.27
C LYS A 44 -11.54 -3.31 -2.91
N THR A 45 -11.38 -4.27 -3.81
CA THR A 45 -10.48 -5.41 -3.61
C THR A 45 -9.03 -4.95 -3.46
N TYR A 46 -8.59 -4.03 -4.33
CA TYR A 46 -7.26 -3.45 -4.26
C TYR A 46 -7.04 -2.73 -2.93
N ARG A 47 -7.98 -1.89 -2.52
CA ARG A 47 -7.88 -1.14 -1.26
C ARG A 47 -7.87 -2.06 -0.04
N GLN A 48 -8.67 -3.13 -0.08
CA GLN A 48 -8.67 -4.10 1.01
C GLN A 48 -7.33 -4.83 1.08
N ALA A 49 -6.76 -5.18 -0.06
CA ALA A 49 -5.43 -5.79 -0.10
C ALA A 49 -4.37 -4.86 0.51
N LEU A 50 -4.47 -3.55 0.26
CA LEU A 50 -3.57 -2.58 0.88
C LEU A 50 -3.72 -2.55 2.40
N ARG A 51 -4.96 -2.61 2.91
CA ARG A 51 -5.20 -2.62 4.35
C ARG A 51 -4.67 -3.88 5.01
N ASP A 52 -4.78 -5.02 4.32
CA ASP A 52 -4.35 -6.32 4.85
C ASP A 52 -2.85 -6.53 4.72
N LEU A 53 -2.18 -5.74 3.89
CA LEU A 53 -0.77 -5.94 3.55
C LEU A 53 0.17 -5.95 4.77
N PRO A 54 0.01 -5.07 5.78
CA PRO A 54 0.90 -5.08 6.94
C PRO A 54 0.90 -6.41 7.70
N ALA A 55 -0.23 -7.12 7.71
CA ALA A 55 -0.33 -8.41 8.40
C ALA A 55 0.44 -9.52 7.68
N LYS A 56 0.75 -9.33 6.40
CA LYS A 56 1.39 -10.33 5.54
C LYS A 56 2.81 -9.97 5.14
N THR A 57 3.29 -8.80 5.53
CA THR A 57 4.54 -8.25 4.99
C THR A 57 5.46 -7.86 6.11
N THR A 58 6.72 -8.26 6.00
CA THR A 58 7.80 -7.80 6.86
C THR A 58 8.71 -6.94 5.99
N PRO A 59 8.50 -5.62 5.96
CA PRO A 59 9.28 -4.76 5.08
C PRO A 59 10.73 -4.66 5.56
N SER A 60 11.64 -4.42 4.63
CA SER A 60 13.04 -4.18 4.93
C SER A 60 13.57 -3.08 4.02
N ILE A 61 14.78 -2.62 4.30
CA ILE A 61 15.46 -1.65 3.45
C ILE A 61 16.79 -2.23 3.02
N ASN A 62 17.23 -1.85 1.81
CA ASN A 62 18.52 -2.30 1.29
C ASN A 62 19.62 -1.30 1.69
N GLU A 63 20.83 -1.53 1.21
CA GLU A 63 21.99 -0.70 1.52
C GLU A 63 21.82 0.75 1.04
N ARG A 64 20.96 0.98 0.06
CA ARG A 64 20.64 2.32 -0.47
C ARG A 64 19.47 2.97 0.25
N GLU A 65 19.02 2.34 1.35
CA GLU A 65 17.87 2.80 2.13
C GLU A 65 16.55 2.82 1.34
N ASN A 66 16.45 1.96 0.32
CA ASN A 66 15.21 1.77 -0.44
C ASN A 66 14.39 0.65 0.16
N LEU A 67 13.08 0.83 0.19
CA LEU A 67 12.15 -0.17 0.71
C LEU A 67 12.18 -1.42 -0.16
N THR A 68 12.30 -2.59 0.48
CA THR A 68 12.35 -3.88 -0.20
C THR A 68 11.45 -4.88 0.53
N ASN A 69 11.32 -6.07 -0.06
CA ASN A 69 10.56 -7.17 0.52
C ASN A 69 9.06 -6.88 0.62
N VAL A 70 8.55 -6.02 -0.25
CA VAL A 70 7.12 -5.69 -0.29
C VAL A 70 6.60 -6.02 -1.68
N THR A 71 5.51 -6.80 -1.72
CA THR A 71 4.78 -7.07 -2.96
C THR A 71 3.49 -6.26 -2.93
N TRP A 72 3.49 -5.15 -3.65
CA TRP A 72 2.32 -4.27 -3.68
C TRP A 72 1.20 -4.90 -4.51
N PRO A 73 -0.07 -4.76 -4.07
CA PRO A 73 -1.19 -5.21 -4.90
C PRO A 73 -1.20 -4.50 -6.25
N THR A 74 -1.71 -5.19 -7.26
CA THR A 74 -1.80 -4.62 -8.62
C THR A 74 -2.97 -3.64 -8.67
N LYS A 75 -2.66 -2.40 -9.04
CA LYS A 75 -3.67 -1.34 -9.17
C LYS A 75 -4.61 -1.66 -10.34
N PRO A 76 -5.95 -1.52 -10.16
CA PRO A 76 -6.89 -1.65 -11.28
C PRO A 76 -6.64 -0.60 -12.36
N LYS A 77 -6.94 -0.97 -13.58
CA LYS A 77 -6.77 -0.06 -14.72
C LYS A 77 -7.95 0.88 -14.91
#